data_67aa2bba75e342e0bae8887a730c56f7
#
_entry.id   67aa2bba75e342e0bae8887a730c56f7
#
_cell.length_a   1.000
_cell.length_b   1.000
_cell.length_c   1.000
_cell.angle_alpha   90.00
_cell.angle_beta   90.00
_cell.angle_gamma   90.00
#
_symmetry.space_group_name_H-M   'P 1'
#
loop_
_entity.id
_entity.type
_entity.pdbx_description
1 polymer ?
#
loop_
_entity_poly.entity_id
_entity_poly.type
_entity_poly.pdbx_seq_one_letter_code
_entity_poly.pdbx_strand_id
1 'polypeptide(L)'
;MMRHHDERGSITVWGVLIALVLILVIGITVDLTGQVNAQQRAHDLAQQAGRAAANQVQASQVMRGQSPQIDTAAARTAALAYLHAAGVDGTVQITGPTTLSVHVTIVYQPKFLGTAGVGPKTVSGDATIQLSRVVNGAPR
;
A
#
# COMPACT_ATOMS: atom_id res chain seq x y z
N MET A 1 12.41 -57.88 -36.51
CA MET A 1 12.48 -57.72 -35.05
C MET A 1 12.21 -56.26 -34.73
N MET A 2 10.93 -55.87 -34.57
CA MET A 2 10.52 -54.49 -34.27
C MET A 2 10.76 -54.24 -32.79
N ARG A 3 11.67 -53.30 -32.48
CA ARG A 3 11.87 -52.78 -31.12
C ARG A 3 10.66 -51.89 -30.82
N HIS A 4 9.74 -52.35 -30.01
CA HIS A 4 8.78 -51.48 -29.36
C HIS A 4 9.56 -50.53 -28.45
N HIS A 5 9.69 -49.28 -28.85
CA HIS A 5 10.14 -48.22 -27.96
C HIS A 5 9.09 -48.08 -26.87
N ASP A 6 9.53 -48.23 -25.64
CA ASP A 6 8.70 -48.13 -24.44
C ASP A 6 8.35 -46.61 -24.24
N GLU A 7 7.33 -46.14 -24.93
CA GLU A 7 6.88 -44.74 -24.85
C GLU A 7 6.15 -44.39 -23.54
N ARG A 8 5.89 -45.43 -22.72
CA ARG A 8 5.16 -45.24 -21.44
C ARG A 8 5.91 -44.39 -20.43
N GLY A 9 7.24 -44.40 -20.42
CA GLY A 9 8.07 -43.58 -19.54
C GLY A 9 8.08 -42.09 -19.91
N SER A 10 7.93 -41.77 -21.19
CA SER A 10 7.96 -40.40 -21.71
C SER A 10 6.74 -39.58 -21.27
N ILE A 11 5.54 -40.17 -21.28
CA ILE A 11 4.29 -39.50 -20.89
C ILE A 11 4.29 -39.11 -19.40
N THR A 12 4.82 -39.99 -18.55
CA THR A 12 4.90 -39.73 -17.11
C THR A 12 5.85 -38.60 -16.80
N VAL A 13 7.01 -38.52 -17.44
CA VAL A 13 7.99 -37.44 -17.29
C VAL A 13 7.38 -36.09 -17.75
N TRP A 14 6.67 -36.09 -18.88
CA TRP A 14 5.95 -34.92 -19.37
C TRP A 14 4.86 -34.44 -18.40
N GLY A 15 4.07 -35.39 -17.86
CA GLY A 15 3.04 -35.07 -16.87
C GLY A 15 3.60 -34.43 -15.61
N VAL A 16 4.72 -34.94 -15.09
CA VAL A 16 5.41 -34.39 -13.91
C VAL A 16 5.95 -32.99 -14.20
N LEU A 17 6.57 -32.76 -15.37
CA LEU A 17 7.07 -31.46 -15.76
C LEU A 17 5.95 -30.42 -15.88
N ILE A 18 4.84 -30.77 -16.51
CA ILE A 18 3.66 -29.87 -16.62
C ILE A 18 3.12 -29.54 -15.24
N ALA A 19 2.96 -30.53 -14.35
CA ALA A 19 2.48 -30.30 -12.99
C ALA A 19 3.41 -29.35 -12.21
N LEU A 20 4.71 -29.51 -12.35
CA LEU A 20 5.70 -28.64 -11.70
C LEU A 20 5.62 -27.21 -12.22
N VAL A 21 5.51 -27.02 -13.54
CA VAL A 21 5.34 -25.68 -14.15
C VAL A 21 4.05 -25.03 -13.66
N LEU A 22 2.93 -25.77 -13.59
CA LEU A 22 1.66 -25.24 -13.09
C LEU A 22 1.76 -24.79 -11.62
N ILE A 23 2.43 -25.56 -10.76
CA ILE A 23 2.66 -25.18 -9.37
C ILE A 23 3.47 -23.89 -9.28
N LEU A 24 4.52 -23.73 -10.09
CA LEU A 24 5.32 -22.53 -10.14
C LEU A 24 4.51 -21.32 -10.58
N VAL A 25 3.70 -21.45 -11.63
CA VAL A 25 2.85 -20.36 -12.14
C VAL A 25 1.83 -19.92 -11.09
N ILE A 26 1.17 -20.86 -10.42
CA ILE A 26 0.24 -20.58 -9.34
C ILE A 26 0.95 -19.86 -8.19
N GLY A 27 2.12 -20.34 -7.78
CA GLY A 27 2.88 -19.74 -6.69
C GLY A 27 3.29 -18.29 -6.97
N ILE A 28 3.79 -18.01 -8.18
CA ILE A 28 4.14 -16.65 -8.61
C ILE A 28 2.90 -15.75 -8.63
N THR A 29 1.77 -16.25 -9.12
CA THR A 29 0.51 -15.49 -9.18
C THR A 29 0.04 -15.10 -7.78
N VAL A 30 0.12 -16.00 -6.81
CA VAL A 30 -0.25 -15.74 -5.41
C VAL A 30 0.62 -14.62 -4.83
N ASP A 31 1.93 -14.66 -5.04
CA ASP A 31 2.84 -13.65 -4.51
C ASP A 31 2.68 -12.29 -5.18
N LEU A 32 2.45 -12.26 -6.50
CA LEU A 32 2.18 -11.00 -7.21
C LEU A 32 0.88 -10.34 -6.71
N THR A 33 -0.19 -11.13 -6.56
CA THR A 33 -1.46 -10.63 -6.01
C THR A 33 -1.28 -10.11 -4.58
N GLY A 34 -0.53 -10.82 -3.75
CA GLY A 34 -0.21 -10.38 -2.39
C GLY A 34 0.57 -9.06 -2.36
N GLN A 35 1.53 -8.87 -3.26
CA GLN A 35 2.29 -7.64 -3.38
C GLN A 35 1.40 -6.45 -3.81
N VAL A 36 0.53 -6.65 -4.80
CA VAL A 36 -0.42 -5.61 -5.25
C VAL A 36 -1.38 -5.22 -4.12
N ASN A 37 -1.92 -6.19 -3.38
CA ASN A 37 -2.80 -5.92 -2.24
C ASN A 37 -2.07 -5.13 -1.14
N ALA A 38 -0.80 -5.44 -0.86
CA ALA A 38 0.00 -4.69 0.11
C ALA A 38 0.23 -3.24 -0.36
N GLN A 39 0.47 -3.03 -1.65
CA GLN A 39 0.62 -1.70 -2.22
C GLN A 39 -0.69 -0.89 -2.16
N GLN A 40 -1.83 -1.50 -2.49
CA GLN A 40 -3.15 -0.86 -2.35
C GLN A 40 -3.41 -0.48 -0.90
N ARG A 41 -3.12 -1.37 0.05
CA ARG A 41 -3.25 -1.07 1.48
C ARG A 41 -2.36 0.10 1.91
N ALA A 42 -1.11 0.20 1.41
CA ALA A 42 -0.24 1.34 1.70
C ALA A 42 -0.86 2.65 1.18
N HIS A 43 -1.43 2.63 -0.02
CA HIS A 43 -2.10 3.79 -0.60
C HIS A 43 -3.36 4.19 0.18
N ASP A 44 -4.20 3.23 0.57
CA ASP A 44 -5.41 3.47 1.36
C ASP A 44 -5.06 4.07 2.74
N LEU A 45 -4.03 3.56 3.39
CA LEU A 45 -3.55 4.10 4.67
C LEU A 45 -3.00 5.52 4.53
N ALA A 46 -2.27 5.82 3.44
CA ALA A 46 -1.82 7.18 3.15
C ALA A 46 -3.00 8.14 2.98
N GLN A 47 -4.03 7.74 2.24
CA GLN A 47 -5.25 8.56 2.08
C GLN A 47 -6.01 8.76 3.39
N GLN A 48 -6.14 7.72 4.22
CA GLN A 48 -6.84 7.82 5.50
C GLN A 48 -6.08 8.71 6.50
N ALA A 49 -4.75 8.60 6.55
CA ALA A 49 -3.90 9.50 7.33
C ALA A 49 -4.07 10.96 6.89
N GLY A 50 -4.14 11.19 5.57
CA GLY A 50 -4.41 12.51 5.03
C GLY A 50 -5.79 13.06 5.39
N ARG A 51 -6.82 12.20 5.41
CA ARG A 51 -8.16 12.59 5.88
C ARG A 51 -8.15 12.92 7.38
N ALA A 52 -7.41 12.17 8.21
CA ALA A 52 -7.24 12.49 9.62
C ALA A 52 -6.61 13.88 9.81
N ALA A 53 -5.60 14.23 9.01
CA ALA A 53 -5.01 15.56 8.98
C ALA A 53 -6.02 16.64 8.62
N ALA A 54 -6.81 16.43 7.56
CA ALA A 54 -7.82 17.39 7.10
C ALA A 54 -8.93 17.61 8.14
N ASN A 55 -9.40 16.54 8.79
CA ASN A 55 -10.40 16.63 9.85
C ASN A 55 -9.89 17.41 11.07
N GLN A 56 -8.62 17.27 11.42
CA GLN A 56 -8.00 18.01 12.51
C GLN A 56 -7.98 19.51 12.23
N VAL A 57 -7.69 19.90 10.98
CA VAL A 57 -7.74 21.31 10.56
C VAL A 57 -9.14 21.87 10.67
N GLN A 58 -10.16 21.14 10.21
CA GLN A 58 -11.56 21.57 10.30
C GLN A 58 -12.04 21.72 11.75
N ALA A 59 -11.71 20.74 12.61
CA ALA A 59 -12.11 20.80 14.01
C ALA A 59 -11.50 22.01 14.75
N SER A 60 -10.23 22.32 14.47
CA SER A 60 -9.54 23.46 15.09
C SER A 60 -10.11 24.82 14.63
N GLN A 61 -10.62 24.91 13.41
CA GLN A 61 -11.24 26.10 12.86
C GLN A 61 -12.59 26.42 13.56
N VAL A 62 -13.41 25.38 13.80
CA VAL A 62 -14.70 25.53 14.46
C VAL A 62 -14.56 26.02 15.91
N MET A 63 -13.52 25.57 16.61
CA MET A 63 -13.33 25.93 18.04
C MET A 63 -12.81 27.34 18.28
N ARG A 64 -12.09 27.96 17.33
CA ARG A 64 -11.37 29.21 17.57
C ARG A 64 -12.09 30.47 17.16
N GLY A 65 -13.16 30.41 16.34
CA GLY A 65 -13.96 31.58 15.92
C GLY A 65 -13.18 32.72 15.24
N GLN A 66 -11.89 32.54 14.95
CA GLN A 66 -10.98 33.53 14.37
C GLN A 66 -10.51 33.08 12.98
N SER A 67 -9.96 34.04 12.23
CA SER A 67 -9.40 33.79 10.88
C SER A 67 -8.51 32.55 10.86
N PRO A 68 -8.90 31.51 10.12
CA PRO A 68 -8.27 30.20 10.25
C PRO A 68 -6.92 30.22 9.53
N GLN A 69 -5.85 30.28 10.29
CA GLN A 69 -4.58 29.78 9.81
C GLN A 69 -4.65 28.25 9.86
N ILE A 70 -4.32 27.61 8.73
CA ILE A 70 -4.24 26.16 8.67
C ILE A 70 -3.07 25.75 9.56
N ASP A 71 -3.37 25.09 10.67
CA ASP A 71 -2.36 24.52 11.56
C ASP A 71 -1.79 23.24 10.93
N THR A 72 -0.80 23.43 10.08
CA THR A 72 -0.12 22.34 9.38
C THR A 72 0.64 21.42 10.33
N ALA A 73 1.06 21.94 11.49
CA ALA A 73 1.75 21.12 12.51
C ALA A 73 0.76 20.17 13.18
N ALA A 74 -0.44 20.64 13.55
CA ALA A 74 -1.50 19.80 14.10
C ALA A 74 -1.98 18.75 13.08
N ALA A 75 -2.13 19.15 11.81
CA ALA A 75 -2.48 18.24 10.72
C ALA A 75 -1.45 17.11 10.56
N ARG A 76 -0.16 17.46 10.55
CA ARG A 76 0.93 16.49 10.47
C ARG A 76 0.91 15.52 11.66
N THR A 77 0.72 16.04 12.86
CA THR A 77 0.65 15.22 14.08
C THR A 77 -0.51 14.23 14.02
N ALA A 78 -1.69 14.66 13.56
CA ALA A 78 -2.85 13.78 13.42
C ALA A 78 -2.63 12.67 12.39
N ALA A 79 -2.02 12.99 11.24
CA ALA A 79 -1.66 11.99 10.23
C ALA A 79 -0.66 10.96 10.77
N LEU A 80 0.41 11.40 11.45
CA LEU A 80 1.40 10.51 12.04
C LEU A 80 0.81 9.63 13.15
N ALA A 81 -0.05 10.19 14.00
CA ALA A 81 -0.77 9.44 15.02
C ALA A 81 -1.64 8.33 14.43
N TYR A 82 -2.30 8.61 13.29
CA TYR A 82 -3.09 7.61 12.57
C TYR A 82 -2.21 6.47 12.04
N LEU A 83 -1.08 6.79 11.38
CA LEU A 83 -0.15 5.78 10.85
C LEU A 83 0.45 4.91 11.96
N HIS A 84 0.81 5.54 13.07
CA HIS A 84 1.33 4.83 14.24
C HIS A 84 0.28 3.88 14.85
N ALA A 85 -0.98 4.32 14.96
CA ALA A 85 -2.09 3.48 15.41
C ALA A 85 -2.39 2.33 14.45
N ALA A 86 -2.16 2.52 13.15
CA ALA A 86 -2.27 1.48 12.13
C ALA A 86 -1.08 0.50 12.11
N GLY A 87 -0.02 0.77 12.88
CA GLY A 87 1.19 -0.06 12.97
C GLY A 87 2.01 -0.07 11.68
N VAL A 88 2.03 1.03 10.95
CA VAL A 88 2.79 1.17 9.69
C VAL A 88 3.77 2.34 9.76
N ASP A 89 4.88 2.19 9.05
CA ASP A 89 5.84 3.26 8.88
C ASP A 89 5.38 4.23 7.78
N GLY A 90 5.50 5.52 8.07
CA GLY A 90 5.16 6.54 7.09
C GLY A 90 5.75 7.89 7.44
N THR A 91 5.86 8.73 6.41
CA THR A 91 6.33 10.10 6.53
C THR A 91 5.25 11.07 6.06
N VAL A 92 5.17 12.19 6.73
CA VAL A 92 4.22 13.26 6.42
C VAL A 92 5.01 14.55 6.17
N GLN A 93 4.88 15.08 4.98
CA GLN A 93 5.58 16.29 4.53
C GLN A 93 4.58 17.38 4.16
N ILE A 94 4.88 18.60 4.55
CA ILE A 94 4.15 19.79 4.13
C ILE A 94 4.83 20.30 2.86
N THR A 95 4.16 20.14 1.72
CA THR A 95 4.69 20.50 0.40
C THR A 95 4.23 21.86 -0.08
N GLY A 96 3.30 22.49 0.65
CA GLY A 96 2.79 23.82 0.35
C GLY A 96 2.00 24.41 1.52
N PRO A 97 1.52 25.66 1.39
CA PRO A 97 0.78 26.32 2.46
C PRO A 97 -0.53 25.59 2.84
N THR A 98 -1.07 24.82 1.92
CA THR A 98 -2.32 24.07 2.08
C THR A 98 -2.19 22.62 1.60
N THR A 99 -0.98 22.14 1.33
CA THR A 99 -0.77 20.82 0.73
C THR A 99 0.08 19.95 1.65
N LEU A 100 -0.43 18.76 1.94
CA LEU A 100 0.20 17.73 2.75
C LEU A 100 0.42 16.50 1.88
N SER A 101 1.62 15.96 1.89
CA SER A 101 1.96 14.68 1.27
C SER A 101 2.21 13.63 2.33
N VAL A 102 1.56 12.49 2.21
CA VAL A 102 1.73 11.33 3.08
C VAL A 102 2.33 10.19 2.27
N HIS A 103 3.42 9.65 2.75
CA HIS A 103 4.08 8.47 2.18
C HIS A 103 4.05 7.34 3.19
N VAL A 104 3.54 6.17 2.82
CA VAL A 104 3.44 4.99 3.67
C VAL A 104 4.23 3.84 3.06
N THR A 105 4.95 3.13 3.91
CA THR A 105 5.77 1.99 3.51
C THR A 105 5.30 0.74 4.25
N ILE A 106 5.12 -0.36 3.50
CA ILE A 106 4.74 -1.67 4.04
C ILE A 106 5.76 -2.71 3.54
N VAL A 107 6.20 -3.57 4.45
CA VAL A 107 7.05 -4.71 4.09
C VAL A 107 6.15 -5.90 3.76
N TYR A 108 6.18 -6.33 2.51
CA TYR A 108 5.50 -7.53 2.04
C TYR A 108 6.44 -8.73 2.08
N GLN A 109 5.97 -9.83 2.67
CA GLN A 109 6.68 -11.11 2.69
C GLN A 109 6.09 -12.04 1.64
N PRO A 110 6.84 -12.42 0.58
CA PRO A 110 6.37 -13.41 -0.39
C PRO A 110 6.12 -14.74 0.31
N LYS A 111 4.99 -15.37 0.02
CA LYS A 111 4.62 -16.66 0.66
C LYS A 111 5.25 -17.83 -0.06
N PHE A 112 5.17 -17.85 -1.38
CA PHE A 112 5.66 -18.95 -2.20
C PHE A 112 7.14 -18.72 -2.59
N LEU A 113 7.47 -17.56 -3.11
CA LEU A 113 8.85 -17.21 -3.48
C LEU A 113 9.75 -17.06 -2.24
N GLY A 114 9.18 -16.77 -1.07
CA GLY A 114 9.91 -16.75 0.20
C GLY A 114 10.52 -18.12 0.54
N THR A 115 9.85 -19.22 0.23
CA THR A 115 10.40 -20.58 0.41
C THR A 115 11.52 -20.89 -0.58
N ALA A 116 11.53 -20.22 -1.74
CA ALA A 116 12.59 -20.30 -2.74
C ALA A 116 13.75 -19.33 -2.48
N GLY A 117 13.76 -18.61 -1.33
CA GLY A 117 14.85 -17.72 -0.93
C GLY A 117 14.67 -16.25 -1.38
N VAL A 118 13.52 -15.89 -1.91
CA VAL A 118 13.21 -14.47 -2.23
C VAL A 118 12.85 -13.74 -0.94
N GLY A 119 13.65 -12.73 -0.57
CA GLY A 119 13.46 -11.94 0.64
C GLY A 119 12.23 -11.03 0.60
N PRO A 120 11.93 -10.38 1.74
CA PRO A 120 10.84 -9.43 1.85
C PRO A 120 11.01 -8.26 0.87
N LYS A 121 9.89 -7.74 0.37
CA LYS A 121 9.85 -6.59 -0.54
C LYS A 121 9.14 -5.41 0.12
N THR A 122 9.71 -4.24 -0.03
CA THR A 122 9.07 -3.00 0.41
C THR A 122 8.15 -2.48 -0.68
N VAL A 123 6.91 -2.19 -0.32
CA VAL A 123 5.93 -1.52 -1.16
C VAL A 123 5.51 -0.21 -0.52
N SER A 124 5.18 0.78 -1.31
CA SER A 124 4.80 2.10 -0.83
C SER A 124 3.51 2.58 -1.46
N GLY A 125 2.85 3.48 -0.74
CA GLY A 125 1.67 4.21 -1.21
C GLY A 125 1.78 5.68 -0.82
N ASP A 126 1.34 6.55 -1.72
CA ASP A 126 1.40 7.99 -1.56
C ASP A 126 0.00 8.59 -1.62
N ALA A 127 -0.22 9.65 -0.85
CA ALA A 127 -1.41 10.50 -0.96
C ALA A 127 -1.03 11.97 -0.82
N THR A 128 -1.57 12.80 -1.68
CA THR A 128 -1.45 14.25 -1.59
C THR A 128 -2.82 14.83 -1.27
N ILE A 129 -2.90 15.55 -0.16
CA ILE A 129 -4.14 16.13 0.34
C ILE A 129 -4.03 17.66 0.33
N GLN A 130 -5.05 18.28 -0.24
CA GLN A 130 -5.23 19.73 -0.11
C GLN A 130 -6.11 20.03 1.10
N LEU A 131 -5.55 20.77 2.03
CA LEU A 131 -6.25 21.26 3.20
C LEU A 131 -7.09 22.47 2.75
N SER A 132 -8.35 22.24 2.38
CA SER A 132 -9.23 23.28 1.89
C SER A 132 -9.84 24.07 3.04
N ARG A 133 -9.90 25.38 2.85
CA ARG A 133 -10.61 26.34 3.70
C ARG A 133 -12.05 26.42 3.22
N VAL A 134 -13.00 26.11 4.08
CA VAL A 134 -14.41 26.40 3.81
C VAL A 134 -14.69 27.83 4.30
N VAL A 135 -14.87 28.75 3.37
CA VAL A 135 -15.31 30.12 3.64
C VAL A 135 -16.74 30.26 3.13
N ASN A 136 -17.69 30.53 4.03
CA ASN A 136 -19.11 30.72 3.71
C ASN A 136 -19.77 29.58 2.91
N GLY A 137 -19.41 28.32 3.24
CA GLY A 137 -20.05 27.16 2.63
C GLY A 137 -19.59 26.80 1.21
N ALA A 138 -18.62 27.53 0.64
CA ALA A 138 -18.01 27.19 -0.64
C ALA A 138 -16.53 26.84 -0.47
N PRO A 139 -16.05 25.72 -1.06
CA PRO A 139 -14.62 25.39 -1.09
C PRO A 139 -13.89 26.37 -2.02
N ARG A 140 -12.79 26.87 -1.58
CA ARG A 140 -11.82 27.64 -2.38
C ARG A 140 -10.43 27.07 -2.21
#